data_1d866895dcbb36190f48c6a1fa475c6a
#
_entry.id   1d866895dcbb36190f48c6a1fa475c6a
#
_cell.length_a   1.000
_cell.length_b   1.000
_cell.length_c   1.000
_cell.angle_alpha   90.00
_cell.angle_beta   90.00
_cell.angle_gamma   90.00
#
_symmetry.space_group_name_H-M   'P 1'
#
loop_
_entity.id
_entity.type
_entity.pdbx_description
1 polymer ?
#
loop_
_entity_poly.entity_id
_entity_poly.type
_entity_poly.pdbx_seq_one_letter_code
_entity_poly.pdbx_strand_id
1 'polypeptide(L)'
;MPARLILRLMHDVALDPGLVKLAGAVRFESFMTTTHDIGPRSPWISIWLSPRQTIDQILATGPQRFVWLLAALGTIASIHSQALSFGFLEGMAGWRVWFCFLAGGAAIGILFLHLNALILRGVGSLIGGRASTLELRAVLAWSAVPAILGLVIAVLLNAAMKLFAAGPPVPAGFSLLPLIIVVGAGLWSFIAVLLMLSRVERFGFWRTIAAYAMVMIFPLLIALAVRALLFHPYSLPSGSMYPTMFVGDSILVSKYAYGYSRHSFPSAPPLFSGRIMGSAPERGDVVAFRSPKDGLTDYVKRVVGLPGDRVQMKQGRLHINDVAVKRERLEDFVGDACGTDDSAKVKRWRETLPNGATYETLDCIERGFYDDTNVYAVPPGRFFMLGDNRDNSTDSRALSAIGYIPFENIIGRVEMVYLSKAPGRNGAPETIRSERLGLMVR
;
A
#
# COMPACT_ATOMS: atom_id res chain seq x y z
N MET A 1 -53.89 35.99 -19.08
CA MET A 1 -54.76 37.04 -18.47
C MET A 1 -55.50 36.61 -17.18
N PRO A 2 -55.13 35.56 -16.43
CA PRO A 2 -55.80 35.21 -15.16
C PRO A 2 -55.09 35.69 -13.87
N ALA A 3 -53.78 36.00 -13.93
CA ALA A 3 -53.07 36.37 -12.70
C ALA A 3 -53.36 37.77 -12.12
N ARG A 4 -53.82 38.71 -12.96
CA ARG A 4 -54.15 40.07 -12.52
C ARG A 4 -55.51 40.14 -11.86
N LEU A 5 -56.43 39.21 -12.09
CA LEU A 5 -57.73 39.16 -11.46
C LEU A 5 -57.67 38.64 -10.02
N ILE A 6 -56.81 37.71 -9.76
CA ILE A 6 -56.58 37.12 -8.40
C ILE A 6 -55.93 38.15 -7.48
N LEU A 7 -54.95 38.93 -7.97
CA LEU A 7 -54.33 40.00 -7.15
C LEU A 7 -55.26 41.18 -6.82
N ARG A 8 -56.25 41.49 -7.66
CA ARG A 8 -57.24 42.49 -7.32
C ARG A 8 -58.25 41.99 -6.29
N LEU A 9 -58.70 40.74 -6.36
CA LEU A 9 -59.56 40.13 -5.35
C LEU A 9 -58.85 39.98 -3.98
N MET A 10 -57.59 39.80 -3.91
CA MET A 10 -56.87 39.78 -2.65
C MET A 10 -56.57 41.15 -2.05
N HIS A 11 -56.60 42.23 -2.86
CA HIS A 11 -56.39 43.59 -2.38
C HIS A 11 -57.69 44.16 -1.81
N ASP A 12 -58.83 43.75 -2.34
CA ASP A 12 -60.17 44.28 -1.89
C ASP A 12 -60.65 43.56 -0.62
N VAL A 13 -60.14 42.37 -0.30
CA VAL A 13 -60.48 41.63 0.94
C VAL A 13 -59.63 42.11 2.15
N ALA A 14 -58.57 42.89 1.90
CA ALA A 14 -57.64 43.34 2.97
C ALA A 14 -58.07 44.67 3.65
N LEU A 15 -59.19 45.27 3.26
CA LEU A 15 -59.62 46.59 3.76
C LEU A 15 -60.90 46.57 4.59
N ASP A 16 -61.45 45.41 4.99
CA ASP A 16 -62.60 45.35 5.88
C ASP A 16 -62.16 45.04 7.33
N PRO A 17 -62.27 46.09 8.24
CA PRO A 17 -61.89 45.91 9.64
C PRO A 17 -62.83 44.98 10.42
N GLY A 18 -63.96 44.59 9.85
CA GLY A 18 -64.90 43.66 10.47
C GLY A 18 -64.55 42.22 10.36
N LEU A 19 -63.80 41.84 9.31
CA LEU A 19 -63.34 40.45 9.07
C LEU A 19 -62.10 40.06 9.90
N VAL A 20 -61.32 41.03 10.36
CA VAL A 20 -60.12 40.78 11.19
C VAL A 20 -60.54 40.38 12.61
N LYS A 21 -61.69 40.72 13.11
CA LYS A 21 -62.13 40.27 14.43
C LYS A 21 -62.77 38.89 14.46
N LEU A 22 -63.22 38.33 13.33
CA LEU A 22 -63.76 36.98 13.24
C LEU A 22 -62.65 35.95 12.95
N ALA A 23 -61.54 36.37 12.33
CA ALA A 23 -60.39 35.50 12.09
C ALA A 23 -59.51 35.26 13.34
N GLY A 24 -59.71 36.06 14.39
CA GLY A 24 -58.95 35.89 15.66
C GLY A 24 -59.47 34.79 16.60
N ALA A 25 -60.58 34.11 16.24
CA ALA A 25 -61.15 33.06 17.10
C ALA A 25 -61.03 31.62 16.53
N VAL A 26 -60.50 31.46 15.34
CA VAL A 26 -60.21 30.15 14.80
C VAL A 26 -58.69 30.00 14.81
N ARG A 27 -58.18 29.36 15.88
CA ARG A 27 -56.76 28.86 15.93
C ARG A 27 -56.53 27.96 14.72
N PHE A 28 -55.95 28.50 13.67
CA PHE A 28 -55.42 27.76 12.51
C PHE A 28 -54.11 27.02 12.84
N GLU A 29 -53.80 26.92 14.14
CA GLU A 29 -52.58 26.26 14.63
C GLU A 29 -52.70 24.74 14.81
N SER A 30 -53.85 24.12 14.59
CA SER A 30 -53.98 22.69 14.89
C SER A 30 -54.21 21.76 13.71
N PHE A 31 -54.04 22.22 12.45
CA PHE A 31 -54.29 21.35 11.30
C PHE A 31 -53.07 21.08 10.37
N MET A 32 -51.88 21.65 10.65
CA MET A 32 -50.66 21.39 9.86
C MET A 32 -49.46 20.99 10.66
N THR A 33 -49.63 20.48 11.86
CA THR A 33 -48.52 19.90 12.66
C THR A 33 -48.88 18.59 13.33
N THR A 34 -49.57 17.69 12.64
CA THR A 34 -49.35 16.26 12.91
C THR A 34 -48.22 15.76 12.04
N THR A 35 -47.05 16.40 12.09
CA THR A 35 -45.85 15.67 12.00
C THR A 35 -45.83 14.77 13.21
N HIS A 36 -46.06 13.46 13.02
CA HIS A 36 -45.69 12.46 13.99
C HIS A 36 -44.30 12.85 14.50
N ASP A 37 -44.24 13.39 15.69
CA ASP A 37 -42.99 13.53 16.45
C ASP A 37 -42.57 12.11 16.81
N ILE A 38 -42.01 11.41 15.79
CA ILE A 38 -41.31 10.16 15.97
C ILE A 38 -40.06 10.66 16.67
N GLY A 39 -40.02 10.50 17.98
CA GLY A 39 -38.90 10.88 18.83
C GLY A 39 -37.56 10.51 18.19
N PRO A 40 -36.45 11.14 18.55
CA PRO A 40 -35.21 11.06 17.81
C PRO A 40 -34.83 9.61 17.56
N ARG A 41 -34.93 9.18 16.30
CA ARG A 41 -34.56 7.81 15.89
C ARG A 41 -33.11 7.58 16.27
N SER A 42 -32.80 6.37 16.77
CA SER A 42 -31.41 5.99 17.05
C SER A 42 -30.49 6.31 15.85
N PRO A 43 -29.28 6.87 16.06
CA PRO A 43 -28.32 7.17 15.00
C PRO A 43 -28.02 5.98 14.09
N TRP A 44 -28.10 4.77 14.60
CA TRP A 44 -27.91 3.50 13.87
C TRP A 44 -28.96 3.26 12.78
N ILE A 45 -30.16 3.79 12.97
CA ILE A 45 -31.26 3.68 12.00
C ILE A 45 -31.34 4.94 11.15
N SER A 46 -31.21 6.12 11.76
CA SER A 46 -31.36 7.39 11.03
C SER A 46 -30.29 7.62 9.97
N ILE A 47 -29.09 6.98 10.10
CA ILE A 47 -28.02 7.07 9.10
C ILE A 47 -28.44 6.55 7.72
N TRP A 48 -29.40 5.63 7.68
CA TRP A 48 -29.92 5.07 6.42
C TRP A 48 -30.93 5.97 5.72
N LEU A 49 -31.60 6.86 6.47
CA LEU A 49 -32.73 7.65 5.95
C LEU A 49 -32.40 9.14 5.87
N SER A 50 -31.64 9.66 6.83
CA SER A 50 -31.38 11.10 6.99
C SER A 50 -29.99 11.38 7.58
N PRO A 51 -28.88 11.13 6.83
CA PRO A 51 -27.53 11.29 7.36
C PRO A 51 -27.22 12.67 7.93
N ARG A 52 -27.78 13.75 7.35
CA ARG A 52 -27.59 15.13 7.85
C ARG A 52 -28.19 15.34 9.24
N GLN A 53 -29.39 14.84 9.51
CA GLN A 53 -29.99 14.90 10.83
C GLN A 53 -29.25 13.98 11.83
N THR A 54 -28.80 12.85 11.36
CA THR A 54 -28.01 11.92 12.17
C THR A 54 -26.75 12.57 12.70
N ILE A 55 -26.00 13.30 11.88
CA ILE A 55 -24.78 13.97 12.36
C ILE A 55 -25.10 15.09 13.34
N ASP A 56 -26.14 15.89 13.10
CA ASP A 56 -26.58 16.93 14.03
C ASP A 56 -26.91 16.31 15.41
N GLN A 57 -27.62 15.18 15.44
CA GLN A 57 -27.93 14.44 16.67
C GLN A 57 -26.70 13.90 17.39
N ILE A 58 -25.73 13.31 16.64
CA ILE A 58 -24.48 12.77 17.19
C ILE A 58 -23.68 13.91 17.83
N LEU A 59 -23.56 15.05 17.16
CA LEU A 59 -22.83 16.20 17.67
C LEU A 59 -23.49 16.79 18.93
N ALA A 60 -24.81 16.79 19.00
CA ALA A 60 -25.55 17.27 20.18
C ALA A 60 -25.47 16.31 21.37
N THR A 61 -25.45 14.99 21.15
CA THR A 61 -25.53 13.99 22.24
C THR A 61 -24.17 13.48 22.72
N GLY A 62 -23.12 13.56 21.89
CA GLY A 62 -21.79 13.09 22.23
C GLY A 62 -20.96 12.72 21.00
N PRO A 63 -20.22 13.66 20.43
CA PRO A 63 -19.51 13.47 19.15
C PRO A 63 -18.40 12.40 19.21
N GLN A 64 -17.94 12.01 20.40
CA GLN A 64 -16.93 10.97 20.58
C GLN A 64 -17.52 9.56 20.80
N ARG A 65 -18.83 9.47 21.00
CA ARG A 65 -19.48 8.19 21.32
C ARG A 65 -19.35 7.24 20.14
N PHE A 66 -18.84 6.06 20.39
CA PHE A 66 -18.56 4.97 19.42
C PHE A 66 -17.56 5.29 18.31
N VAL A 67 -16.99 6.47 18.22
CA VAL A 67 -16.08 6.88 17.13
C VAL A 67 -14.87 5.96 17.02
N TRP A 68 -14.24 5.64 18.15
CA TRP A 68 -13.09 4.73 18.21
C TRP A 68 -13.46 3.29 17.84
N LEU A 69 -14.60 2.83 18.35
CA LEU A 69 -15.10 1.50 18.03
C LEU A 69 -15.41 1.35 16.54
N LEU A 70 -16.09 2.32 15.95
CA LEU A 70 -16.42 2.29 14.53
C LEU A 70 -15.17 2.36 13.64
N ALA A 71 -14.18 3.17 14.00
CA ALA A 71 -12.90 3.21 13.30
C ALA A 71 -12.17 1.86 13.35
N ALA A 72 -12.12 1.25 14.53
CA ALA A 72 -11.51 -0.07 14.70
C ALA A 72 -12.25 -1.14 13.89
N LEU A 73 -13.57 -1.22 14.02
CA LEU A 73 -14.38 -2.22 13.31
C LEU A 73 -14.31 -2.06 11.79
N GLY A 74 -14.36 -0.82 11.28
CA GLY A 74 -14.27 -0.54 9.85
C GLY A 74 -12.95 -1.01 9.25
N THR A 75 -11.85 -0.77 9.95
CA THR A 75 -10.52 -1.17 9.47
C THR A 75 -10.30 -2.68 9.61
N ILE A 76 -10.68 -3.28 10.73
CA ILE A 76 -10.62 -4.74 10.91
C ILE A 76 -11.41 -5.44 9.79
N ALA A 77 -12.63 -4.98 9.53
CA ALA A 77 -13.49 -5.53 8.50
C ALA A 77 -12.87 -5.39 7.09
N SER A 78 -12.29 -4.23 6.78
CA SER A 78 -11.62 -3.98 5.49
C SER A 78 -10.38 -4.85 5.31
N ILE A 79 -9.52 -4.96 6.32
CA ILE A 79 -8.32 -5.80 6.28
C ILE A 79 -8.72 -7.29 6.16
N HIS A 80 -9.77 -7.72 6.89
CA HIS A 80 -10.26 -9.11 6.81
C HIS A 80 -10.72 -9.46 5.39
N SER A 81 -11.48 -8.58 4.73
CA SER A 81 -11.94 -8.84 3.36
C SER A 81 -10.78 -8.92 2.36
N GLN A 82 -9.76 -8.08 2.51
CA GLN A 82 -8.57 -8.15 1.68
C GLN A 82 -7.74 -9.41 1.96
N ALA A 83 -7.56 -9.76 3.24
CA ALA A 83 -6.82 -10.96 3.63
C ALA A 83 -7.47 -12.25 3.09
N LEU A 84 -8.80 -12.30 3.05
CA LEU A 84 -9.53 -13.41 2.40
C LEU A 84 -9.29 -13.43 0.89
N SER A 85 -9.30 -12.26 0.22
CA SER A 85 -9.10 -12.16 -1.23
C SER A 85 -7.70 -12.56 -1.68
N PHE A 86 -6.69 -12.36 -0.82
CA PHE A 86 -5.29 -12.71 -1.09
C PHE A 86 -4.87 -14.07 -0.53
N GLY A 87 -5.78 -14.87 0.06
CA GLY A 87 -5.45 -16.17 0.67
C GLY A 87 -4.54 -16.06 1.92
N PHE A 88 -4.36 -14.85 2.45
CA PHE A 88 -3.41 -14.58 3.54
C PHE A 88 -3.79 -15.26 4.86
N LEU A 89 -5.06 -15.63 5.02
CA LEU A 89 -5.57 -16.31 6.22
C LEU A 89 -5.48 -17.85 6.11
N GLU A 90 -5.20 -18.38 4.93
CA GLU A 90 -5.09 -19.82 4.69
C GLU A 90 -3.71 -20.36 5.16
N GLY A 91 -3.46 -20.47 6.36
CA GLY A 91 -2.17 -20.91 6.94
C GLY A 91 -1.85 -20.24 8.26
N MET A 92 -2.62 -19.24 8.61
CA MET A 92 -2.49 -18.55 9.90
C MET A 92 -3.31 -19.26 10.97
N ALA A 93 -2.80 -20.41 11.47
CA ALA A 93 -3.40 -21.11 12.60
C ALA A 93 -2.86 -20.55 13.92
N GLY A 94 -3.75 -20.03 14.77
CA GLY A 94 -3.44 -19.70 16.15
C GLY A 94 -4.06 -18.40 16.66
N TRP A 95 -4.49 -18.39 17.93
CA TRP A 95 -5.11 -17.23 18.59
C TRP A 95 -4.20 -15.98 18.60
N ARG A 96 -2.86 -16.16 18.63
CA ARG A 96 -1.88 -15.05 18.62
C ARG A 96 -1.96 -14.22 17.33
N VAL A 97 -2.13 -14.87 16.19
CA VAL A 97 -2.25 -14.20 14.89
C VAL A 97 -3.55 -13.39 14.82
N TRP A 98 -4.66 -14.00 15.28
CA TRP A 98 -5.93 -13.29 15.37
C TRP A 98 -5.88 -12.10 16.32
N PHE A 99 -5.19 -12.25 17.44
CA PHE A 99 -5.00 -11.14 18.37
C PHE A 99 -4.19 -9.99 17.74
N CYS A 100 -3.06 -10.28 17.10
CA CYS A 100 -2.27 -9.28 16.39
C CYS A 100 -3.07 -8.62 15.26
N PHE A 101 -3.87 -9.39 14.53
CA PHE A 101 -4.73 -8.90 13.47
C PHE A 101 -5.80 -7.93 14.01
N LEU A 102 -6.49 -8.29 15.07
CA LEU A 102 -7.54 -7.47 15.68
C LEU A 102 -6.95 -6.23 16.36
N ALA A 103 -5.90 -6.38 17.15
CA ALA A 103 -5.24 -5.27 17.84
C ALA A 103 -4.56 -4.32 16.85
N GLY A 104 -3.84 -4.87 15.88
CA GLY A 104 -3.20 -4.09 14.81
C GLY A 104 -4.22 -3.36 13.94
N GLY A 105 -5.28 -4.04 13.52
CA GLY A 105 -6.36 -3.44 12.73
C GLY A 105 -7.07 -2.33 13.48
N ALA A 106 -7.32 -2.50 14.78
CA ALA A 106 -7.90 -1.46 15.62
C ALA A 106 -6.98 -0.24 15.75
N ALA A 107 -5.70 -0.46 16.05
CA ALA A 107 -4.72 0.63 16.19
C ALA A 107 -4.55 1.40 14.88
N ILE A 108 -4.44 0.70 13.75
CA ILE A 108 -4.38 1.29 12.42
C ILE A 108 -5.64 2.09 12.13
N GLY A 109 -6.84 1.56 12.42
CA GLY A 109 -8.11 2.25 12.19
C GLY A 109 -8.21 3.56 12.95
N ILE A 110 -7.82 3.56 14.21
CA ILE A 110 -7.78 4.74 15.04
C ILE A 110 -6.79 5.78 14.50
N LEU A 111 -5.59 5.34 14.11
CA LEU A 111 -4.57 6.21 13.51
C LEU A 111 -5.07 6.83 12.19
N PHE A 112 -5.63 6.03 11.30
CA PHE A 112 -6.17 6.50 10.02
C PHE A 112 -7.34 7.47 10.19
N LEU A 113 -8.23 7.24 11.16
CA LEU A 113 -9.30 8.17 11.47
C LEU A 113 -8.76 9.55 11.85
N HIS A 114 -7.74 9.59 12.72
CA HIS A 114 -7.11 10.85 13.14
C HIS A 114 -6.44 11.57 11.99
N LEU A 115 -5.64 10.82 11.21
CA LEU A 115 -4.91 11.37 10.08
C LEU A 115 -5.87 11.95 9.03
N ASN A 116 -6.91 11.19 8.66
CA ASN A 116 -7.91 11.67 7.70
C ASN A 116 -8.70 12.87 8.22
N ALA A 117 -9.05 12.91 9.50
CA ALA A 117 -9.74 14.07 10.09
C ALA A 117 -8.82 15.32 10.10
N LEU A 118 -7.51 15.16 10.34
CA LEU A 118 -6.53 16.25 10.26
C LEU A 118 -6.36 16.76 8.82
N ILE A 119 -6.25 15.85 7.86
CA ILE A 119 -6.16 16.20 6.43
C ILE A 119 -7.44 16.94 5.99
N LEU A 120 -8.62 16.40 6.34
CA LEU A 120 -9.91 17.07 6.05
C LEU A 120 -9.98 18.46 6.65
N ARG A 121 -9.54 18.63 7.91
CA ARG A 121 -9.52 19.95 8.55
C ARG A 121 -8.57 20.90 7.81
N GLY A 122 -7.36 20.44 7.45
CA GLY A 122 -6.41 21.24 6.69
C GLY A 122 -6.98 21.68 5.35
N VAL A 123 -7.49 20.73 4.56
CA VAL A 123 -8.12 21.00 3.25
C VAL A 123 -9.38 21.86 3.42
N GLY A 124 -10.25 21.51 4.40
CA GLY A 124 -11.46 22.27 4.68
C GLY A 124 -11.16 23.74 4.99
N SER A 125 -10.17 23.98 5.85
CA SER A 125 -9.76 25.36 6.21
C SER A 125 -9.29 26.18 5.01
N LEU A 126 -8.57 25.56 4.05
CA LEU A 126 -8.10 26.23 2.83
C LEU A 126 -9.25 26.68 1.91
N ILE A 127 -10.39 25.98 1.94
CA ILE A 127 -11.55 26.26 1.10
C ILE A 127 -12.72 26.91 1.87
N GLY A 128 -12.46 27.37 3.11
CA GLY A 128 -13.40 28.12 3.95
C GLY A 128 -14.28 27.27 4.87
N GLY A 129 -13.89 26.04 5.16
CA GLY A 129 -14.55 25.16 6.13
C GLY A 129 -14.29 25.58 7.57
N ARG A 130 -15.22 25.19 8.46
CA ARG A 130 -15.19 25.58 9.88
C ARG A 130 -15.26 24.40 10.85
N ALA A 131 -15.33 23.18 10.33
CA ALA A 131 -15.46 21.99 11.16
C ALA A 131 -14.21 21.76 12.04
N SER A 132 -14.44 21.36 13.26
CA SER A 132 -13.38 20.90 14.17
C SER A 132 -12.94 19.47 13.81
N THR A 133 -11.73 19.10 14.22
CA THR A 133 -11.26 17.69 14.05
C THR A 133 -12.15 16.68 14.76
N LEU A 134 -12.84 17.09 15.82
CA LEU A 134 -13.74 16.26 16.58
C LEU A 134 -15.01 15.93 15.79
N GLU A 135 -15.60 16.96 15.16
CA GLU A 135 -16.76 16.80 14.29
C GLU A 135 -16.42 15.96 13.06
N LEU A 136 -15.25 16.20 12.44
CA LEU A 136 -14.80 15.44 11.27
C LEU A 136 -14.53 13.96 11.60
N ARG A 137 -13.99 13.65 12.78
CA ARG A 137 -13.89 12.26 13.25
C ARG A 137 -15.25 11.60 13.40
N ALA A 138 -16.24 12.30 13.95
CA ALA A 138 -17.60 11.78 14.05
C ALA A 138 -18.20 11.50 12.66
N VAL A 139 -18.04 12.43 11.71
CA VAL A 139 -18.50 12.26 10.31
C VAL A 139 -17.87 11.00 9.70
N LEU A 140 -16.55 10.88 9.75
CA LEU A 140 -15.83 9.75 9.13
C LEU A 140 -16.19 8.40 9.76
N ALA A 141 -16.30 8.34 11.10
CA ALA A 141 -16.61 7.10 11.79
C ALA A 141 -18.05 6.65 11.56
N TRP A 142 -19.02 7.54 11.74
CA TRP A 142 -20.42 7.18 11.61
C TRP A 142 -20.86 6.94 10.18
N SER A 143 -20.31 7.65 9.20
CA SER A 143 -20.61 7.38 7.79
C SER A 143 -20.15 5.99 7.32
N ALA A 144 -19.22 5.35 8.03
CA ALA A 144 -18.77 4.00 7.72
C ALA A 144 -19.73 2.89 8.20
N VAL A 145 -20.73 3.21 9.04
CA VAL A 145 -21.65 2.21 9.61
C VAL A 145 -22.33 1.35 8.54
N PRO A 146 -22.88 1.89 7.44
CA PRO A 146 -23.46 1.06 6.39
C PRO A 146 -22.46 0.08 5.77
N ALA A 147 -21.25 0.53 5.47
CA ALA A 147 -20.22 -0.33 4.88
C ALA A 147 -19.77 -1.44 5.84
N ILE A 148 -19.60 -1.13 7.14
CA ILE A 148 -19.26 -2.12 8.17
C ILE A 148 -20.35 -3.20 8.23
N LEU A 149 -21.62 -2.80 8.30
CA LEU A 149 -22.74 -3.73 8.38
C LEU A 149 -22.85 -4.57 7.10
N GLY A 150 -22.73 -3.93 5.93
CA GLY A 150 -22.73 -4.62 4.64
C GLY A 150 -21.65 -5.69 4.54
N LEU A 151 -20.45 -5.39 5.03
CA LEU A 151 -19.33 -6.33 5.03
C LEU A 151 -19.58 -7.49 6.01
N VAL A 152 -20.09 -7.22 7.22
CA VAL A 152 -20.46 -8.28 8.17
C VAL A 152 -21.51 -9.22 7.57
N ILE A 153 -22.55 -8.66 6.97
CA ILE A 153 -23.59 -9.48 6.29
C ILE A 153 -22.98 -10.31 5.17
N ALA A 154 -22.11 -9.73 4.34
CA ALA A 154 -21.46 -10.45 3.25
C ALA A 154 -20.58 -11.61 3.74
N VAL A 155 -19.83 -11.42 4.83
CA VAL A 155 -19.02 -12.48 5.46
C VAL A 155 -19.91 -13.61 5.97
N LEU A 156 -21.00 -13.28 6.65
CA LEU A 156 -21.96 -14.28 7.15
C LEU A 156 -22.63 -15.06 6.00
N LEU A 157 -23.01 -14.36 4.93
CA LEU A 157 -23.57 -15.01 3.74
C LEU A 157 -22.56 -15.95 3.06
N ASN A 158 -21.31 -15.50 2.90
CA ASN A 158 -20.26 -16.36 2.34
C ASN A 158 -19.99 -17.59 3.22
N ALA A 159 -19.98 -17.44 4.54
CA ALA A 159 -19.85 -18.55 5.47
C ALA A 159 -21.03 -19.52 5.36
N ALA A 160 -22.25 -18.99 5.31
CA ALA A 160 -23.46 -19.80 5.14
C ALA A 160 -23.43 -20.57 3.79
N MET A 161 -23.07 -19.89 2.69
CA MET A 161 -22.96 -20.55 1.38
C MET A 161 -21.93 -21.68 1.38
N LYS A 162 -20.79 -21.52 2.07
CA LYS A 162 -19.79 -22.59 2.21
C LYS A 162 -20.31 -23.78 3.01
N LEU A 163 -21.10 -23.56 4.07
CA LEU A 163 -21.73 -24.63 4.86
C LEU A 163 -22.77 -25.41 4.04
N PHE A 164 -23.49 -24.73 3.16
CA PHE A 164 -24.50 -25.36 2.30
C PHE A 164 -23.90 -25.91 0.97
N ALA A 165 -22.64 -25.64 0.66
CA ALA A 165 -21.97 -26.12 -0.55
C ALA A 165 -21.78 -27.66 -0.60
N ALA A 166 -22.02 -28.37 0.50
CA ALA A 166 -22.11 -29.84 0.54
C ALA A 166 -23.44 -30.37 -0.05
N GLY A 167 -24.38 -29.48 -0.43
CA GLY A 167 -25.69 -29.78 -1.04
C GLY A 167 -25.72 -29.47 -2.58
N PRO A 168 -26.93 -29.35 -3.15
CA PRO A 168 -27.09 -29.02 -4.57
C PRO A 168 -26.42 -27.67 -4.91
N PRO A 169 -25.88 -27.49 -6.15
CA PRO A 169 -25.13 -26.28 -6.51
C PRO A 169 -25.97 -25.01 -6.32
N VAL A 170 -25.40 -24.04 -5.62
CA VAL A 170 -26.03 -22.74 -5.39
C VAL A 170 -26.17 -22.03 -6.75
N PRO A 171 -27.36 -21.52 -7.11
CA PRO A 171 -27.54 -20.81 -8.38
C PRO A 171 -26.55 -19.65 -8.53
N ALA A 172 -25.97 -19.47 -9.70
CA ALA A 172 -24.92 -18.48 -9.98
C ALA A 172 -25.29 -17.04 -9.53
N GLY A 173 -26.58 -16.69 -9.56
CA GLY A 173 -27.06 -15.38 -9.08
C GLY A 173 -26.87 -15.15 -7.58
N PHE A 174 -26.88 -16.20 -6.76
CA PHE A 174 -26.67 -16.08 -5.31
C PHE A 174 -25.21 -15.85 -4.93
N SER A 175 -24.25 -16.30 -5.74
CA SER A 175 -22.84 -16.08 -5.50
C SER A 175 -22.43 -14.61 -5.60
N LEU A 176 -23.19 -13.78 -6.33
CA LEU A 176 -22.99 -12.35 -6.47
C LEU A 176 -23.61 -11.51 -5.33
N LEU A 177 -24.53 -12.10 -4.54
CA LEU A 177 -25.26 -11.37 -3.51
C LEU A 177 -24.36 -10.69 -2.46
N PRO A 178 -23.33 -11.34 -1.91
CA PRO A 178 -22.39 -10.68 -1.00
C PRO A 178 -21.69 -9.47 -1.63
N LEU A 179 -21.29 -9.56 -2.88
CA LEU A 179 -20.68 -8.47 -3.63
C LEU A 179 -21.63 -7.28 -3.79
N ILE A 180 -22.88 -7.56 -4.19
CA ILE A 180 -23.92 -6.51 -4.37
C ILE A 180 -24.17 -5.77 -3.04
N ILE A 181 -24.24 -6.52 -1.92
CA ILE A 181 -24.43 -5.92 -0.59
C ILE A 181 -23.25 -5.02 -0.22
N VAL A 182 -22.02 -5.48 -0.40
CA VAL A 182 -20.81 -4.68 -0.08
C VAL A 182 -20.74 -3.43 -0.94
N VAL A 183 -20.97 -3.53 -2.23
CA VAL A 183 -20.96 -2.39 -3.16
C VAL A 183 -22.07 -1.40 -2.83
N GLY A 184 -23.31 -1.87 -2.60
CA GLY A 184 -24.43 -1.03 -2.24
C GLY A 184 -24.24 -0.30 -0.91
N ALA A 185 -23.76 -1.02 0.11
CA ALA A 185 -23.48 -0.45 1.43
C ALA A 185 -22.30 0.54 1.38
N GLY A 186 -21.28 0.25 0.59
CA GLY A 186 -20.14 1.14 0.34
C GLY A 186 -20.56 2.42 -0.37
N LEU A 187 -21.39 2.32 -1.40
CA LEU A 187 -21.95 3.48 -2.10
C LEU A 187 -22.80 4.34 -1.17
N TRP A 188 -23.62 3.73 -0.31
CA TRP A 188 -24.39 4.47 0.68
C TRP A 188 -23.51 5.17 1.71
N SER A 189 -22.45 4.51 2.20
CA SER A 189 -21.47 5.13 3.09
C SER A 189 -20.78 6.33 2.44
N PHE A 190 -20.47 6.24 1.14
CA PHE A 190 -19.92 7.35 0.37
C PHE A 190 -20.91 8.53 0.26
N ILE A 191 -22.19 8.26 0.02
CA ILE A 191 -23.23 9.29 0.02
C ILE A 191 -23.38 9.90 1.42
N ALA A 192 -23.41 9.05 2.46
CA ALA A 192 -23.56 9.50 3.85
C ALA A 192 -22.41 10.42 4.28
N VAL A 193 -21.15 10.10 3.96
CA VAL A 193 -20.01 10.97 4.30
C VAL A 193 -20.12 12.33 3.61
N LEU A 194 -20.51 12.39 2.35
CA LEU A 194 -20.68 13.65 1.63
C LEU A 194 -21.80 14.50 2.25
N LEU A 195 -22.95 13.88 2.57
CA LEU A 195 -24.09 14.59 3.18
C LEU A 195 -23.76 15.11 4.59
N MET A 196 -23.09 14.30 5.42
CA MET A 196 -22.66 14.70 6.76
C MET A 196 -21.58 15.77 6.71
N LEU A 197 -20.57 15.61 5.82
CA LEU A 197 -19.49 16.57 5.65
C LEU A 197 -20.01 17.92 5.17
N SER A 198 -20.92 17.92 4.19
CA SER A 198 -21.56 19.17 3.71
C SER A 198 -22.28 19.92 4.82
N ARG A 199 -22.88 19.20 5.78
CA ARG A 199 -23.58 19.77 6.92
C ARG A 199 -22.63 20.39 7.93
N VAL A 200 -21.57 19.69 8.30
CA VAL A 200 -20.62 20.09 9.35
C VAL A 200 -19.70 21.23 8.86
N GLU A 201 -19.18 21.12 7.64
CA GLU A 201 -18.34 22.16 7.01
C GLU A 201 -19.15 23.34 6.46
N ARG A 202 -20.47 23.22 6.38
CA ARG A 202 -21.37 24.19 5.72
C ARG A 202 -20.99 24.45 4.26
N PHE A 203 -20.54 23.41 3.58
CA PHE A 203 -20.17 23.48 2.17
C PHE A 203 -21.34 23.23 1.24
N GLY A 204 -21.32 23.88 0.07
CA GLY A 204 -22.11 23.45 -1.08
C GLY A 204 -21.59 22.13 -1.64
N PHE A 205 -22.43 21.48 -2.47
CA PHE A 205 -22.17 20.14 -3.04
C PHE A 205 -20.77 19.99 -3.65
N TRP A 206 -20.35 20.87 -4.55
CA TRP A 206 -19.06 20.77 -5.24
C TRP A 206 -17.85 20.96 -4.32
N ARG A 207 -17.95 21.85 -3.34
CA ARG A 207 -16.88 22.04 -2.34
C ARG A 207 -16.71 20.80 -1.47
N THR A 208 -17.81 20.15 -1.12
CA THR A 208 -17.77 18.90 -0.34
C THR A 208 -17.11 17.78 -1.11
N ILE A 209 -17.46 17.61 -2.39
CA ILE A 209 -16.81 16.62 -3.26
C ILE A 209 -15.31 16.92 -3.39
N ALA A 210 -14.94 18.18 -3.63
CA ALA A 210 -13.54 18.56 -3.76
C ALA A 210 -12.74 18.28 -2.47
N ALA A 211 -13.28 18.64 -1.31
CA ALA A 211 -12.65 18.39 -0.01
C ALA A 211 -12.43 16.88 0.22
N TYR A 212 -13.46 16.08 -0.03
CA TYR A 212 -13.36 14.63 0.15
C TYR A 212 -12.43 13.97 -0.87
N ALA A 213 -12.47 14.39 -2.13
CA ALA A 213 -11.57 13.92 -3.16
C ALA A 213 -10.09 14.23 -2.81
N MET A 214 -9.80 15.40 -2.27
CA MET A 214 -8.46 15.74 -1.82
C MET A 214 -7.95 14.82 -0.70
N VAL A 215 -8.81 14.41 0.23
CA VAL A 215 -8.45 13.45 1.28
C VAL A 215 -8.11 12.07 0.71
N MET A 216 -8.75 11.67 -0.39
CA MET A 216 -8.43 10.41 -1.07
C MET A 216 -7.17 10.51 -1.94
N ILE A 217 -6.99 11.64 -2.62
CA ILE A 217 -5.88 11.86 -3.56
C ILE A 217 -4.57 12.17 -2.82
N PHE A 218 -4.60 12.92 -1.73
CA PHE A 218 -3.41 13.38 -1.03
C PHE A 218 -2.49 12.23 -0.53
N PRO A 219 -3.00 11.19 0.16
CA PRO A 219 -2.18 10.03 0.53
C PRO A 219 -1.61 9.29 -0.68
N LEU A 220 -2.37 9.21 -1.78
CA LEU A 220 -1.90 8.62 -3.03
C LEU A 220 -0.73 9.42 -3.62
N LEU A 221 -0.85 10.75 -3.65
CA LEU A 221 0.23 11.62 -4.12
C LEU A 221 1.49 11.49 -3.24
N ILE A 222 1.33 11.40 -1.92
CA ILE A 222 2.46 11.14 -1.01
C ILE A 222 3.09 9.78 -1.31
N ALA A 223 2.29 8.72 -1.45
CA ALA A 223 2.80 7.39 -1.77
C ALA A 223 3.54 7.37 -3.11
N LEU A 224 3.00 8.06 -4.12
CA LEU A 224 3.66 8.22 -5.42
C LEU A 224 4.96 9.03 -5.31
N ALA A 225 4.97 10.10 -4.51
CA ALA A 225 6.18 10.90 -4.28
C ALA A 225 7.26 10.08 -3.55
N VAL A 226 6.88 9.34 -2.50
CA VAL A 226 7.80 8.43 -1.79
C VAL A 226 8.36 7.38 -2.74
N ARG A 227 7.51 6.75 -3.56
CA ARG A 227 7.95 5.77 -4.57
C ARG A 227 8.80 6.39 -5.67
N ALA A 228 8.50 7.60 -6.10
CA ALA A 228 9.25 8.28 -7.15
C ALA A 228 10.61 8.77 -6.66
N LEU A 229 10.68 9.31 -5.44
CA LEU A 229 11.84 10.03 -4.95
C LEU A 229 12.67 9.25 -3.93
N LEU A 230 12.05 8.49 -3.03
CA LEU A 230 12.78 7.90 -1.90
C LEU A 230 13.07 6.42 -2.12
N PHE A 231 12.03 5.61 -2.25
CA PHE A 231 12.16 4.16 -2.24
C PHE A 231 11.46 3.51 -3.41
N HIS A 232 12.06 2.43 -3.92
CA HIS A 232 11.44 1.58 -4.91
C HIS A 232 11.35 0.13 -4.40
N PRO A 233 10.15 -0.45 -4.32
CA PRO A 233 10.01 -1.86 -3.99
C PRO A 233 10.30 -2.73 -5.23
N TYR A 234 11.10 -3.78 -5.05
CA TYR A 234 11.35 -4.81 -6.06
C TYR A 234 11.02 -6.18 -5.50
N SER A 235 10.54 -7.08 -6.37
CA SER A 235 10.42 -8.50 -6.06
C SER A 235 11.50 -9.27 -6.81
N LEU A 236 12.14 -10.21 -6.15
CA LEU A 236 13.25 -10.98 -6.70
C LEU A 236 12.77 -12.30 -7.30
N PRO A 237 12.77 -12.44 -8.64
CA PRO A 237 12.36 -13.67 -9.32
C PRO A 237 13.48 -14.69 -9.47
N SER A 238 14.74 -14.34 -9.21
CA SER A 238 15.91 -15.19 -9.44
C SER A 238 16.76 -15.41 -8.21
N GLY A 239 17.42 -16.56 -8.13
CA GLY A 239 18.33 -16.94 -7.05
C GLY A 239 19.77 -16.45 -7.20
N SER A 240 20.04 -15.50 -8.09
CA SER A 240 21.41 -15.04 -8.39
C SER A 240 22.11 -14.33 -7.22
N MET A 241 21.37 -13.95 -6.19
CA MET A 241 21.88 -13.32 -4.97
C MET A 241 21.77 -14.20 -3.73
N TYR A 242 21.54 -15.52 -3.89
CA TYR A 242 21.66 -16.48 -2.78
C TYR A 242 23.08 -16.45 -2.22
N PRO A 243 23.28 -16.57 -0.93
CA PRO A 243 22.32 -16.74 0.16
C PRO A 243 21.84 -15.41 0.75
N THR A 244 22.32 -14.26 0.26
CA THR A 244 21.97 -12.93 0.78
C THR A 244 20.47 -12.63 0.58
N MET A 245 19.96 -12.86 -0.62
CA MET A 245 18.55 -12.64 -0.97
C MET A 245 17.98 -13.86 -1.69
N PHE A 246 16.72 -14.18 -1.40
CA PHE A 246 16.04 -15.37 -1.87
C PHE A 246 15.00 -15.06 -2.94
N VAL A 247 14.71 -16.03 -3.78
CA VAL A 247 13.55 -15.99 -4.68
C VAL A 247 12.28 -15.77 -3.84
N GLY A 248 11.45 -14.78 -4.23
CA GLY A 248 10.26 -14.37 -3.50
C GLY A 248 10.49 -13.34 -2.41
N ASP A 249 11.74 -12.87 -2.21
CA ASP A 249 12.01 -11.69 -1.39
C ASP A 249 11.51 -10.44 -2.12
N SER A 250 10.86 -9.57 -1.37
CA SER A 250 10.52 -8.22 -1.76
C SER A 250 11.44 -7.26 -1.01
N ILE A 251 12.23 -6.51 -1.76
CA ILE A 251 13.30 -5.65 -1.26
C ILE A 251 12.95 -4.17 -1.42
N LEU A 252 13.47 -3.36 -0.51
CA LEU A 252 13.35 -1.92 -0.56
C LEU A 252 14.66 -1.30 -1.02
N VAL A 253 14.60 -0.55 -2.14
CA VAL A 253 15.77 0.11 -2.76
C VAL A 253 15.69 1.61 -2.51
N SER A 254 16.69 2.19 -1.84
CA SER A 254 16.81 3.64 -1.62
C SER A 254 17.45 4.31 -2.84
N LYS A 255 16.71 5.21 -3.48
CA LYS A 255 17.18 5.97 -4.64
C LYS A 255 18.12 7.09 -4.25
N TYR A 256 17.83 7.75 -3.13
CA TYR A 256 18.61 8.88 -2.63
C TYR A 256 20.04 8.50 -2.20
N ALA A 257 20.31 7.21 -1.94
CA ALA A 257 21.64 6.75 -1.52
C ALA A 257 22.75 7.15 -2.50
N TYR A 258 22.44 7.15 -3.80
CA TYR A 258 23.40 7.49 -4.85
C TYR A 258 22.97 8.71 -5.68
N GLY A 259 21.93 9.45 -5.24
CA GLY A 259 21.33 10.53 -6.01
C GLY A 259 20.49 10.01 -7.20
N TYR A 260 20.10 10.93 -8.10
CA TYR A 260 19.08 10.65 -9.11
C TYR A 260 19.65 10.69 -10.53
N SER A 261 19.37 9.66 -11.29
CA SER A 261 19.54 9.62 -12.74
C SER A 261 18.17 9.48 -13.41
N ARG A 262 18.10 9.53 -14.72
CA ARG A 262 16.86 9.22 -15.47
C ARG A 262 16.28 7.86 -15.09
N HIS A 263 17.14 6.87 -14.79
CA HIS A 263 16.73 5.51 -14.40
C HIS A 263 16.14 5.42 -12.98
N SER A 264 16.27 6.47 -12.17
CA SER A 264 15.61 6.53 -10.86
C SER A 264 14.11 6.78 -10.96
N PHE A 265 13.61 7.21 -12.13
CA PHE A 265 12.19 7.50 -12.36
C PHE A 265 11.49 6.39 -13.15
N PRO A 266 10.18 6.18 -12.94
CA PRO A 266 9.40 5.25 -13.76
C PRO A 266 9.54 5.56 -15.23
N SER A 267 9.68 4.53 -16.08
CA SER A 267 9.84 4.63 -17.54
C SER A 267 11.11 5.38 -18.00
N ALA A 268 12.03 5.70 -17.08
CA ALA A 268 13.30 6.38 -17.36
C ALA A 268 13.18 7.57 -18.35
N PRO A 269 12.32 8.58 -18.09
CA PRO A 269 12.10 9.68 -19.02
C PRO A 269 13.40 10.45 -19.24
N PRO A 270 13.68 10.94 -20.46
CA PRO A 270 14.92 11.65 -20.80
C PRO A 270 14.90 13.10 -20.30
N LEU A 271 14.66 13.29 -18.98
CA LEU A 271 14.57 14.63 -18.37
C LEU A 271 15.94 15.32 -18.28
N PHE A 272 17.00 14.55 -18.08
CA PHE A 272 18.39 15.01 -17.98
C PHE A 272 19.36 13.86 -18.22
N SER A 273 20.61 14.18 -18.48
CA SER A 273 21.72 13.22 -18.59
C SER A 273 22.59 13.25 -17.34
N GLY A 274 23.23 12.12 -17.05
CA GLY A 274 24.09 11.99 -15.87
C GLY A 274 23.31 11.81 -14.57
N ARG A 275 23.83 12.34 -13.46
CA ARG A 275 23.29 12.14 -12.11
C ARG A 275 23.29 13.43 -11.30
N ILE A 276 22.19 13.71 -10.63
CA ILE A 276 21.99 14.85 -9.74
C ILE A 276 22.25 14.38 -8.29
N MET A 277 23.00 15.16 -7.50
CA MET A 277 23.36 14.84 -6.12
C MET A 277 24.03 13.45 -5.98
N GLY A 278 24.91 13.11 -6.94
CA GLY A 278 25.52 11.79 -7.05
C GLY A 278 26.50 11.48 -5.93
N SER A 279 26.35 10.35 -5.28
CA SER A 279 27.33 9.70 -4.39
C SER A 279 27.65 8.34 -4.97
N ALA A 280 28.94 8.02 -5.13
CA ALA A 280 29.34 6.75 -5.71
C ALA A 280 29.03 5.58 -4.78
N PRO A 281 28.63 4.40 -5.31
CA PRO A 281 28.53 3.18 -4.53
C PRO A 281 29.86 2.78 -3.92
N GLU A 282 29.80 2.21 -2.74
CA GLU A 282 30.96 1.60 -2.09
C GLU A 282 31.11 0.13 -2.52
N ARG A 283 32.32 -0.38 -2.38
CA ARG A 283 32.58 -1.81 -2.59
C ARG A 283 31.87 -2.63 -1.52
N GLY A 284 31.08 -3.62 -1.95
CA GLY A 284 30.24 -4.42 -1.08
C GLY A 284 28.76 -4.04 -1.10
N ASP A 285 28.42 -2.83 -1.56
CA ASP A 285 27.01 -2.43 -1.69
C ASP A 285 26.23 -3.36 -2.61
N VAL A 286 25.04 -3.74 -2.22
CA VAL A 286 24.08 -4.41 -3.10
C VAL A 286 23.19 -3.35 -3.76
N VAL A 287 23.21 -3.33 -5.08
CA VAL A 287 22.57 -2.25 -5.86
C VAL A 287 21.57 -2.80 -6.87
N ALA A 288 20.47 -2.05 -7.06
CA ALA A 288 19.60 -2.23 -8.20
C ALA A 288 20.06 -1.33 -9.34
N PHE A 289 20.14 -1.87 -10.56
CA PHE A 289 20.55 -1.11 -11.72
C PHE A 289 19.82 -1.54 -12.99
N ARG A 290 19.67 -0.62 -13.94
CA ARG A 290 19.14 -0.87 -15.27
C ARG A 290 20.21 -1.43 -16.17
N SER A 291 19.91 -2.54 -16.85
CA SER A 291 20.85 -3.12 -17.83
C SER A 291 21.30 -2.11 -18.87
N PRO A 292 22.60 -1.92 -19.08
CA PRO A 292 23.08 -1.01 -20.12
C PRO A 292 22.91 -1.58 -21.53
N LYS A 293 22.58 -2.87 -21.67
CA LYS A 293 22.48 -3.56 -22.96
C LYS A 293 21.09 -3.41 -23.59
N ASP A 294 20.04 -3.59 -22.81
CA ASP A 294 18.66 -3.51 -23.29
C ASP A 294 17.94 -2.24 -22.83
N GLY A 295 18.45 -1.58 -21.80
CA GLY A 295 17.83 -0.38 -21.20
C GLY A 295 16.46 -0.63 -20.54
N LEU A 296 16.05 -1.87 -20.37
CA LEU A 296 14.71 -2.27 -19.90
C LEU A 296 14.74 -3.13 -18.64
N THR A 297 15.67 -4.09 -18.56
CA THR A 297 15.72 -5.06 -17.47
C THR A 297 16.47 -4.49 -16.26
N ASP A 298 15.87 -4.62 -15.09
CA ASP A 298 16.51 -4.28 -13.83
C ASP A 298 17.17 -5.51 -13.20
N TYR A 299 18.39 -5.34 -12.74
CA TYR A 299 19.17 -6.36 -12.04
C TYR A 299 19.52 -5.89 -10.64
N VAL A 300 19.73 -6.87 -9.75
CA VAL A 300 20.26 -6.65 -8.40
C VAL A 300 21.54 -7.46 -8.27
N LYS A 301 22.67 -6.80 -8.00
CA LYS A 301 23.99 -7.40 -7.84
C LYS A 301 24.82 -6.63 -6.81
N ARG A 302 25.94 -7.24 -6.40
CA ARG A 302 26.91 -6.65 -5.47
C ARG A 302 28.01 -5.93 -6.21
N VAL A 303 28.36 -4.74 -5.78
CA VAL A 303 29.49 -3.96 -6.28
C VAL A 303 30.79 -4.58 -5.75
N VAL A 304 31.63 -5.11 -6.64
CA VAL A 304 32.95 -5.67 -6.27
C VAL A 304 34.11 -4.91 -6.89
N GLY A 305 33.92 -4.29 -8.07
CA GLY A 305 34.94 -3.49 -8.74
C GLY A 305 34.49 -2.04 -8.90
N LEU A 306 35.37 -1.12 -8.48
CA LEU A 306 35.22 0.33 -8.63
C LEU A 306 35.95 0.83 -9.87
N PRO A 307 35.69 2.06 -10.35
CA PRO A 307 36.41 2.64 -11.47
C PRO A 307 37.94 2.59 -11.26
N GLY A 308 38.67 2.01 -12.23
CA GLY A 308 40.12 1.83 -12.17
C GLY A 308 40.59 0.48 -11.62
N ASP A 309 39.72 -0.32 -11.02
CA ASP A 309 40.09 -1.63 -10.51
C ASP A 309 40.38 -2.66 -11.62
N ARG A 310 41.15 -3.63 -11.28
CA ARG A 310 41.40 -4.86 -12.05
C ARG A 310 40.73 -6.02 -11.32
N VAL A 311 39.69 -6.60 -11.89
CA VAL A 311 38.91 -7.69 -11.30
C VAL A 311 39.23 -8.97 -12.08
N GLN A 312 39.48 -10.07 -11.40
CA GLN A 312 39.68 -11.35 -12.03
C GLN A 312 39.17 -12.49 -11.13
N MET A 313 38.65 -13.54 -11.72
CA MET A 313 38.42 -14.82 -11.05
C MET A 313 39.60 -15.75 -11.36
N LYS A 314 40.16 -16.40 -10.33
CA LYS A 314 41.16 -17.46 -10.44
C LYS A 314 40.76 -18.61 -9.53
N GLN A 315 40.54 -19.77 -10.11
CA GLN A 315 40.09 -20.98 -9.40
C GLN A 315 38.90 -20.73 -8.49
N GLY A 316 37.88 -20.03 -9.03
CA GLY A 316 36.66 -19.65 -8.30
C GLY A 316 36.86 -18.60 -7.21
N ARG A 317 38.07 -18.02 -7.08
CA ARG A 317 38.38 -16.98 -6.09
C ARG A 317 38.47 -15.60 -6.72
N LEU A 318 37.81 -14.64 -6.11
CA LEU A 318 37.84 -13.25 -6.54
C LEU A 318 39.20 -12.61 -6.23
N HIS A 319 39.79 -11.94 -7.21
CA HIS A 319 40.98 -11.11 -7.10
C HIS A 319 40.62 -9.66 -7.49
N ILE A 320 41.11 -8.71 -6.71
CA ILE A 320 40.96 -7.29 -6.95
C ILE A 320 42.35 -6.67 -6.91
N ASN A 321 42.74 -6.00 -7.98
CA ASN A 321 44.08 -5.41 -8.13
C ASN A 321 45.20 -6.41 -7.87
N ASP A 322 45.03 -7.60 -8.44
CA ASP A 322 45.92 -8.76 -8.35
C ASP A 322 46.03 -9.41 -6.93
N VAL A 323 45.30 -8.90 -5.95
CA VAL A 323 45.22 -9.43 -4.58
C VAL A 323 43.98 -10.32 -4.43
N ALA A 324 44.20 -11.54 -3.93
CA ALA A 324 43.14 -12.49 -3.65
C ALA A 324 42.24 -11.97 -2.49
N VAL A 325 40.94 -11.91 -2.69
CA VAL A 325 39.97 -11.60 -1.64
C VAL A 325 40.03 -12.71 -0.57
N LYS A 326 40.05 -12.31 0.71
CA LYS A 326 40.02 -13.27 1.82
C LYS A 326 38.72 -14.07 1.76
N ARG A 327 38.84 -15.40 1.81
CA ARG A 327 37.71 -16.34 1.68
C ARG A 327 37.80 -17.41 2.77
N GLU A 328 36.72 -17.58 3.53
CA GLU A 328 36.59 -18.55 4.61
C GLU A 328 35.51 -19.57 4.26
N ARG A 329 35.76 -20.85 4.44
CA ARG A 329 34.75 -21.90 4.22
C ARG A 329 33.76 -21.91 5.37
N LEU A 330 32.46 -21.88 5.04
CA LEU A 330 31.36 -22.03 5.98
C LEU A 330 30.70 -23.41 5.84
N GLU A 331 29.78 -23.74 6.71
CA GLU A 331 28.89 -24.89 6.52
C GLU A 331 28.13 -24.76 5.20
N ASP A 332 27.84 -25.91 4.58
CA ASP A 332 27.12 -25.93 3.31
C ASP A 332 25.74 -25.26 3.45
N PHE A 333 25.38 -24.52 2.43
CA PHE A 333 24.02 -24.06 2.27
C PHE A 333 23.14 -25.23 1.81
N VAL A 334 22.00 -25.42 2.47
CA VAL A 334 21.02 -26.45 2.08
C VAL A 334 19.83 -25.75 1.45
N GLY A 335 19.53 -26.06 0.19
CA GLY A 335 18.40 -25.47 -0.52
C GLY A 335 18.61 -25.41 -2.03
N ASP A 336 17.55 -25.08 -2.75
CA ASP A 336 17.53 -24.94 -4.21
C ASP A 336 18.20 -23.63 -4.70
N ALA A 337 19.49 -23.48 -4.42
CA ALA A 337 20.22 -22.31 -4.88
C ALA A 337 20.77 -22.49 -6.32
N CYS A 338 20.92 -23.72 -6.75
CA CYS A 338 21.55 -24.08 -8.03
C CYS A 338 20.56 -24.61 -9.06
N GLY A 339 19.24 -24.56 -8.79
CA GLY A 339 18.20 -25.12 -9.66
C GLY A 339 18.16 -26.65 -9.64
N THR A 340 18.59 -27.26 -8.54
CA THR A 340 18.62 -28.72 -8.37
C THR A 340 17.43 -29.23 -7.55
N ASP A 341 17.54 -29.18 -6.22
CA ASP A 341 16.46 -29.46 -5.29
C ASP A 341 16.70 -28.79 -3.93
N ASP A 342 15.70 -28.83 -3.03
CA ASP A 342 15.78 -28.22 -1.70
C ASP A 342 16.73 -28.91 -0.73
N SER A 343 17.15 -30.14 -1.02
CA SER A 343 18.10 -30.92 -0.20
C SER A 343 19.53 -30.77 -0.66
N ALA A 344 19.76 -30.08 -1.78
CA ALA A 344 21.10 -29.91 -2.34
C ALA A 344 22.02 -29.16 -1.35
N LYS A 345 23.20 -29.71 -1.14
CA LYS A 345 24.27 -29.08 -0.36
C LYS A 345 25.16 -28.27 -1.29
N VAL A 346 25.22 -26.96 -1.10
CA VAL A 346 26.00 -26.05 -1.93
C VAL A 346 27.13 -25.44 -1.11
N LYS A 347 28.33 -25.41 -1.66
CA LYS A 347 29.49 -24.80 -0.99
C LYS A 347 29.24 -23.35 -0.69
N ARG A 348 29.33 -22.97 0.60
CA ARG A 348 29.15 -21.60 1.08
C ARG A 348 30.44 -21.05 1.62
N TRP A 349 30.71 -19.80 1.28
CA TRP A 349 31.92 -19.10 1.63
C TRP A 349 31.60 -17.72 2.19
N ARG A 350 32.44 -17.24 3.11
CA ARG A 350 32.45 -15.83 3.53
C ARG A 350 33.61 -15.13 2.86
N GLU A 351 33.35 -14.09 2.11
CA GLU A 351 34.34 -13.24 1.49
C GLU A 351 34.48 -11.93 2.25
N THR A 352 35.72 -11.43 2.38
CA THR A 352 36.04 -10.13 2.99
C THR A 352 36.72 -9.25 1.95
N LEU A 353 36.07 -8.21 1.51
CA LEU A 353 36.56 -7.26 0.52
C LEU A 353 37.67 -6.37 1.09
N PRO A 354 38.50 -5.69 0.25
CA PRO A 354 39.61 -4.85 0.73
C PRO A 354 39.21 -3.72 1.68
N ASN A 355 37.95 -3.22 1.62
CA ASN A 355 37.42 -2.23 2.51
C ASN A 355 36.85 -2.80 3.83
N GLY A 356 36.98 -4.12 4.07
CA GLY A 356 36.48 -4.81 5.25
C GLY A 356 35.02 -5.29 5.16
N ALA A 357 34.29 -4.97 4.09
CA ALA A 357 32.94 -5.48 3.90
C ALA A 357 32.93 -7.00 3.75
N THR A 358 32.04 -7.68 4.48
CA THR A 358 31.91 -9.13 4.49
C THR A 358 30.56 -9.57 3.99
N TYR A 359 30.50 -10.61 3.21
CA TYR A 359 29.27 -11.22 2.71
C TYR A 359 29.49 -12.70 2.38
N GLU A 360 28.40 -13.40 2.15
CA GLU A 360 28.45 -14.83 1.86
C GLU A 360 28.21 -15.09 0.37
N THR A 361 28.86 -16.10 -0.16
CA THR A 361 28.74 -16.52 -1.56
C THR A 361 28.47 -17.99 -1.66
N LEU A 362 27.80 -18.41 -2.72
CA LEU A 362 27.60 -19.81 -3.09
C LEU A 362 28.38 -20.15 -4.34
N ASP A 363 28.87 -21.40 -4.35
CA ASP A 363 29.63 -22.02 -5.40
C ASP A 363 28.99 -23.37 -5.72
N CYS A 364 28.25 -23.42 -6.82
CA CYS A 364 27.40 -24.53 -7.21
C CYS A 364 28.14 -25.61 -8.00
N ILE A 365 29.18 -25.22 -8.75
CA ILE A 365 29.82 -26.07 -9.75
C ILE A 365 31.34 -26.02 -9.57
N GLU A 366 31.95 -27.19 -9.30
CA GLU A 366 33.40 -27.27 -9.35
C GLU A 366 33.89 -27.01 -10.77
N ARG A 367 34.78 -26.04 -10.94
CA ARG A 367 35.26 -25.57 -12.23
C ARG A 367 34.15 -25.01 -13.12
N GLY A 368 33.38 -24.08 -12.54
CA GLY A 368 32.34 -23.30 -13.26
C GLY A 368 32.94 -22.47 -14.39
N PHE A 369 32.10 -22.08 -15.33
CA PHE A 369 32.51 -21.35 -16.54
C PHE A 369 33.25 -20.01 -16.24
N TYR A 370 32.94 -19.39 -15.10
CA TYR A 370 33.55 -18.13 -14.68
C TYR A 370 34.54 -18.28 -13.51
N ASP A 371 35.07 -19.49 -13.24
CA ASP A 371 36.06 -19.70 -12.19
C ASP A 371 37.44 -19.20 -12.57
N ASP A 372 37.77 -19.23 -13.85
CA ASP A 372 39.01 -18.68 -14.39
C ASP A 372 38.67 -17.69 -15.54
N THR A 373 39.02 -16.43 -15.35
CA THR A 373 38.70 -15.37 -16.30
C THR A 373 39.92 -14.57 -16.70
N ASN A 374 39.79 -13.84 -17.80
CA ASN A 374 40.69 -12.73 -18.09
C ASN A 374 40.54 -11.63 -17.05
N VAL A 375 41.48 -10.72 -17.00
CA VAL A 375 41.39 -9.50 -16.16
C VAL A 375 40.36 -8.54 -16.75
N TYR A 376 39.42 -8.15 -15.93
CA TYR A 376 38.47 -7.09 -16.24
C TYR A 376 38.97 -5.75 -15.68
N ALA A 377 39.49 -4.88 -16.54
CA ALA A 377 39.86 -3.52 -16.17
C ALA A 377 38.59 -2.64 -16.14
N VAL A 378 38.22 -2.15 -14.99
CA VAL A 378 36.97 -1.37 -14.81
C VAL A 378 37.17 0.06 -15.34
N PRO A 379 36.44 0.49 -16.39
CA PRO A 379 36.63 1.81 -16.98
C PRO A 379 36.21 2.93 -16.01
N PRO A 380 36.71 4.17 -16.22
CA PRO A 380 36.22 5.36 -15.47
C PRO A 380 34.69 5.50 -15.54
N GLY A 381 34.07 5.85 -14.42
CA GLY A 381 32.63 6.03 -14.31
C GLY A 381 31.78 4.77 -14.44
N ARG A 382 32.40 3.58 -14.39
CA ARG A 382 31.71 2.28 -14.46
C ARG A 382 32.06 1.42 -13.24
N PHE A 383 31.18 0.47 -12.97
CA PHE A 383 31.29 -0.45 -11.85
C PHE A 383 31.23 -1.89 -12.34
N PHE A 384 31.86 -2.80 -11.59
CA PHE A 384 31.82 -4.23 -11.86
C PHE A 384 31.01 -4.93 -10.78
N MET A 385 29.99 -5.65 -11.18
CA MET A 385 28.99 -6.26 -10.31
C MET A 385 29.09 -7.79 -10.37
N LEU A 386 28.96 -8.45 -9.21
CA LEU A 386 28.83 -9.91 -9.13
C LEU A 386 27.55 -10.32 -8.41
N GLY A 387 27.00 -11.46 -8.79
CA GLY A 387 26.01 -12.16 -7.98
C GLY A 387 26.68 -12.90 -6.82
N ASP A 388 26.01 -12.98 -5.69
CA ASP A 388 26.50 -13.73 -4.53
C ASP A 388 26.43 -15.27 -4.80
N ASN A 389 25.46 -15.69 -5.63
CA ASN A 389 25.42 -17.04 -6.17
C ASN A 389 26.28 -17.12 -7.46
N ARG A 390 27.53 -17.43 -7.31
CA ARG A 390 28.56 -17.26 -8.32
C ARG A 390 28.30 -17.97 -9.65
N ASP A 391 27.82 -19.19 -9.60
CA ASP A 391 27.55 -19.98 -10.81
C ASP A 391 26.16 -19.81 -11.36
N ASN A 392 25.22 -19.33 -10.54
CA ASN A 392 23.84 -19.05 -10.95
C ASN A 392 23.57 -17.55 -11.10
N SER A 393 24.52 -16.83 -11.71
CA SER A 393 24.40 -15.38 -11.88
C SER A 393 24.86 -14.94 -13.28
N THR A 394 23.97 -14.28 -14.00
CA THR A 394 24.36 -13.41 -15.13
C THR A 394 24.75 -12.05 -14.55
N ASP A 395 26.03 -11.68 -14.63
CA ASP A 395 26.59 -10.46 -14.04
C ASP A 395 27.69 -9.85 -14.92
N SER A 396 28.52 -8.97 -14.36
CA SER A 396 29.52 -8.23 -15.13
C SER A 396 30.57 -9.11 -15.81
N ARG A 397 30.74 -10.37 -15.40
CA ARG A 397 31.63 -11.36 -16.06
C ARG A 397 31.16 -11.68 -17.47
N ALA A 398 29.85 -11.63 -17.70
CA ALA A 398 29.23 -11.78 -19.01
C ALA A 398 29.22 -10.43 -19.76
N LEU A 399 30.33 -10.05 -20.39
CA LEU A 399 30.47 -8.75 -21.06
C LEU A 399 29.44 -8.50 -22.17
N SER A 400 28.97 -9.54 -22.83
CA SER A 400 27.93 -9.44 -23.87
C SER A 400 26.52 -9.23 -23.28
N ALA A 401 26.25 -9.77 -22.09
CA ALA A 401 24.93 -9.73 -21.47
C ALA A 401 24.75 -8.51 -20.53
N ILE A 402 25.71 -8.25 -19.65
CA ILE A 402 25.66 -7.16 -18.67
C ILE A 402 26.89 -6.26 -18.80
N GLY A 403 28.11 -6.81 -18.58
CA GLY A 403 29.35 -6.08 -18.62
C GLY A 403 29.48 -5.01 -17.54
N TYR A 404 30.22 -3.94 -17.85
CA TYR A 404 30.46 -2.83 -16.91
C TYR A 404 29.22 -1.92 -16.81
N ILE A 405 28.83 -1.57 -15.59
CA ILE A 405 27.63 -0.77 -15.32
C ILE A 405 27.99 0.71 -15.21
N PRO A 406 27.49 1.57 -16.12
CA PRO A 406 27.67 3.01 -15.99
C PRO A 406 27.01 3.53 -14.71
N PHE A 407 27.59 4.54 -14.08
CA PHE A 407 27.05 5.10 -12.85
C PHE A 407 25.59 5.58 -13.01
N GLU A 408 25.23 6.14 -14.15
CA GLU A 408 23.86 6.60 -14.40
C GLU A 408 22.82 5.46 -14.41
N ASN A 409 23.23 4.22 -14.72
CA ASN A 409 22.34 3.06 -14.75
C ASN A 409 22.00 2.53 -13.34
N ILE A 410 22.75 2.92 -12.31
CA ILE A 410 22.46 2.50 -10.93
C ILE A 410 21.21 3.24 -10.45
N ILE A 411 20.20 2.49 -10.01
CA ILE A 411 18.92 3.02 -9.55
C ILE A 411 18.99 3.40 -8.07
N GLY A 412 19.57 2.54 -7.23
CA GLY A 412 19.69 2.78 -5.80
C GLY A 412 20.31 1.59 -5.06
N ARG A 413 20.48 1.75 -3.73
CA ARG A 413 21.00 0.74 -2.83
C ARG A 413 19.88 -0.11 -2.26
N VAL A 414 20.08 -1.42 -2.20
CA VAL A 414 19.18 -2.34 -1.49
C VAL A 414 19.38 -2.15 0.01
N GLU A 415 18.32 -1.79 0.73
CA GLU A 415 18.39 -1.54 2.16
C GLU A 415 17.96 -2.75 2.98
N MET A 416 16.80 -3.33 2.64
CA MET A 416 16.21 -4.40 3.43
C MET A 416 15.24 -5.27 2.64
N VAL A 417 15.00 -6.46 3.16
CA VAL A 417 13.88 -7.34 2.78
C VAL A 417 12.66 -6.95 3.63
N TYR A 418 11.60 -6.42 3.01
CA TYR A 418 10.39 -6.04 3.76
C TYR A 418 9.29 -7.09 3.72
N LEU A 419 9.35 -8.04 2.77
CA LEU A 419 8.46 -9.20 2.68
C LEU A 419 9.22 -10.35 2.01
N SER A 420 9.01 -11.56 2.48
CA SER A 420 9.59 -12.77 1.88
C SER A 420 8.54 -13.87 1.77
N LYS A 421 8.33 -14.37 0.56
CA LYS A 421 7.40 -15.46 0.27
C LYS A 421 8.16 -16.64 -0.32
N ALA A 422 8.06 -17.79 0.30
CA ALA A 422 8.50 -19.02 -0.35
C ALA A 422 7.50 -19.39 -1.45
N PRO A 423 7.96 -19.68 -2.69
CA PRO A 423 7.05 -20.13 -3.74
C PRO A 423 6.39 -21.44 -3.31
N GLY A 424 5.08 -21.53 -3.53
CA GLY A 424 4.34 -22.77 -3.34
C GLY A 424 4.82 -23.85 -4.30
N ARG A 425 4.99 -25.09 -3.83
CA ARG A 425 5.38 -26.24 -4.66
C ARG A 425 4.27 -27.28 -4.67
N ASN A 426 4.13 -27.98 -5.77
CA ASN A 426 3.15 -29.06 -5.93
C ASN A 426 1.70 -28.68 -5.54
N GLY A 427 1.29 -27.44 -5.84
CA GLY A 427 -0.03 -26.94 -5.51
C GLY A 427 -0.22 -26.47 -4.07
N ALA A 428 0.84 -26.47 -3.24
CA ALA A 428 0.82 -25.84 -1.92
C ALA A 428 0.79 -24.31 -2.05
N PRO A 429 0.12 -23.60 -1.13
CA PRO A 429 0.12 -22.15 -1.14
C PRO A 429 1.51 -21.55 -0.82
N GLU A 430 1.75 -20.32 -1.26
CA GLU A 430 2.94 -19.56 -0.84
C GLU A 430 2.98 -19.41 0.68
N THR A 431 4.15 -19.54 1.27
CA THR A 431 4.36 -19.35 2.72
C THR A 431 5.24 -18.13 3.00
N ILE A 432 4.96 -17.40 4.07
CA ILE A 432 5.77 -16.25 4.47
C ILE A 432 6.94 -16.73 5.31
N ARG A 433 8.15 -16.29 4.93
CA ARG A 433 9.38 -16.48 5.70
C ARG A 433 9.52 -15.31 6.68
N SER A 434 8.94 -15.48 7.86
CA SER A 434 8.90 -14.41 8.87
C SER A 434 10.27 -14.01 9.40
N GLU A 435 11.25 -14.93 9.41
CA GLU A 435 12.63 -14.73 9.81
C GLU A 435 13.41 -13.78 8.89
N ARG A 436 12.88 -13.53 7.69
CA ARG A 436 13.50 -12.62 6.71
C ARG A 436 12.88 -11.22 6.71
N LEU A 437 11.81 -11.01 7.47
CA LEU A 437 11.16 -9.70 7.54
C LEU A 437 12.04 -8.69 8.27
N GLY A 438 12.32 -7.55 7.63
CA GLY A 438 13.19 -6.51 8.20
C GLY A 438 14.67 -6.80 8.13
N LEU A 439 15.10 -7.88 7.42
CA LEU A 439 16.50 -8.21 7.26
C LEU A 439 17.20 -7.10 6.46
N MET A 440 18.19 -6.47 7.11
CA MET A 440 19.01 -5.44 6.45
C MET A 440 20.02 -6.12 5.52
N VAL A 441 20.13 -5.62 4.30
CA VAL A 441 21.07 -6.11 3.29
C VAL A 441 22.35 -5.28 3.37
N ARG A 442 23.45 -5.97 3.63
CA ARG A 442 24.80 -5.36 3.73
C ARG A 442 25.78 -6.06 2.82
#